data_5d6b4c61720875a8722dc9ebaa38495a
#
_entry.id   5d6b4c61720875a8722dc9ebaa38495a
#
_cell.length_a   1.000
_cell.length_b   1.000
_cell.length_c   1.000
_cell.angle_alpha   90.00
_cell.angle_beta   90.00
_cell.angle_gamma   90.00
#
_symmetry.space_group_name_H-M   'P 1'
#
loop_
_entity.id
_entity.type
_entity.pdbx_description
1 polymer ?
#
loop_
_entity_poly.entity_id
_entity_poly.type
_entity_poly.pdbx_seq_one_letter_code
_entity_poly.pdbx_strand_id
1 'polypeptide(L)'
;MSKEIDEYKKKAEQGDAEAQCSLDDCYRLGLGVEQDYSAAFKWYQLSAEQGYSDAQFCLGTLYEEGLDVEQNLELAVDWYRKSAEQGNAEAQYLLGDCYRVGLGVEQNYSAAFKWYQLSAEQGDLDAQYYLGLLYGEGAGVEQNLELAVDWCRKSAEQGNAEAQCSLGDCYRSGQGVDQDYSAAFKWYQLSAEQGYSDAQYCLGLLYGEGAGVERNSELAVDWYRKSAEQGNADAQCLLGACYGLGDGVEQDDFMAFRWYQLSAEQGNSVAQCCLGDYYRLGDGVDQDYSAAFKWYQLSAEQGDLDAQYYLGLLYGEGAGVEQNLELAVDWCRKSAEQGNADAQCALGDYYRLGQGVEQDYSESIKWYQLSAEQGNSIAQYCLGFLYREGVGVEQNLELAVDWYRKSADQGNADAQCCLGDCYRLGQGVEQNYSESFKWYQLSARQGNSVAQLYLGVLYDEGVGVEQNLELAVDWYRRSADQGNAGAQCCLGDCYRLGQGVEQDYSVAFKWYRLSAEQDYSDAQLRLGVLYAEGLGVEQNLELAADWYRKSAE
;
A
#
# COMPACT_ATOMS: atom_id res chain seq x y z
N MET A 1 -2.28 -41.13 47.54
CA MET A 1 -1.01 -40.63 46.93
C MET A 1 0.22 -41.35 47.51
N SER A 2 0.65 -41.22 48.78
CA SER A 2 1.91 -41.87 49.24
C SER A 2 1.90 -43.42 49.19
N LYS A 3 0.75 -44.09 49.47
CA LYS A 3 0.64 -45.56 49.39
C LYS A 3 0.59 -46.09 47.95
N GLU A 4 0.03 -45.34 47.01
CA GLU A 4 -0.03 -45.67 45.61
C GLU A 4 1.36 -45.62 44.96
N ILE A 5 2.13 -44.60 45.29
CA ILE A 5 3.52 -44.45 44.83
C ILE A 5 4.42 -45.59 45.38
N ASP A 6 4.24 -45.97 46.64
CA ASP A 6 4.96 -47.10 47.20
C ASP A 6 4.60 -48.44 46.50
N GLU A 7 3.35 -48.56 46.04
CA GLU A 7 2.91 -49.73 45.26
C GLU A 7 3.52 -49.69 43.84
N TYR A 8 3.53 -48.52 43.16
CA TYR A 8 4.20 -48.35 41.87
C TYR A 8 5.70 -48.64 41.97
N LYS A 9 6.40 -48.10 42.99
CA LYS A 9 7.81 -48.40 43.22
C LYS A 9 8.07 -49.88 43.34
N LYS A 10 7.26 -50.61 44.10
CA LYS A 10 7.41 -52.04 44.32
C LYS A 10 7.19 -52.85 43.02
N LYS A 11 6.18 -52.48 42.19
CA LYS A 11 5.91 -53.12 40.93
C LYS A 11 7.00 -52.80 39.90
N ALA A 12 7.42 -51.51 39.80
CA ALA A 12 8.49 -51.06 38.93
C ALA A 12 9.83 -51.76 39.23
N GLU A 13 10.17 -51.93 40.50
CA GLU A 13 11.35 -52.71 40.93
C GLU A 13 11.26 -54.21 40.59
N GLN A 14 10.05 -54.74 40.41
CA GLN A 14 9.78 -56.10 39.93
C GLN A 14 9.81 -56.24 38.43
N GLY A 15 10.03 -55.13 37.69
CA GLY A 15 10.14 -55.14 36.25
C GLY A 15 8.83 -54.89 35.51
N ASP A 16 7.76 -54.44 36.20
CA ASP A 16 6.49 -54.11 35.55
C ASP A 16 6.64 -52.79 34.76
N ALA A 17 6.53 -52.90 33.42
CA ALA A 17 6.78 -51.78 32.49
C ALA A 17 5.77 -50.64 32.64
N GLU A 18 4.48 -50.95 32.87
CA GLU A 18 3.44 -49.93 33.12
C GLU A 18 3.69 -49.21 34.45
N ALA A 19 4.04 -49.92 35.49
CA ALA A 19 4.39 -49.34 36.78
C ALA A 19 5.68 -48.49 36.70
N GLN A 20 6.65 -48.88 35.90
CA GLN A 20 7.84 -48.08 35.61
C GLN A 20 7.47 -46.78 34.91
N CYS A 21 6.61 -46.82 33.90
CA CYS A 21 6.11 -45.67 33.20
C CYS A 21 5.27 -44.71 34.09
N SER A 22 4.41 -45.26 34.98
CA SER A 22 3.65 -44.45 35.93
C SER A 22 4.54 -43.82 37.04
N LEU A 23 5.64 -44.49 37.41
CA LEU A 23 6.58 -43.98 38.40
C LEU A 23 7.45 -42.84 37.87
N ASP A 24 7.83 -42.91 36.60
CA ASP A 24 8.58 -41.85 35.95
C ASP A 24 7.75 -40.55 35.84
N ASP A 25 6.47 -40.64 35.48
CA ASP A 25 5.55 -39.51 35.53
C ASP A 25 5.47 -38.86 36.90
N CYS A 26 5.47 -39.68 37.95
CA CYS A 26 5.53 -39.15 39.31
C CYS A 26 6.82 -38.37 39.58
N TYR A 27 7.97 -38.82 39.14
CA TYR A 27 9.24 -38.11 39.28
C TYR A 27 9.31 -36.86 38.36
N ARG A 28 8.82 -36.95 37.11
CA ARG A 28 8.82 -35.85 36.16
C ARG A 28 7.94 -34.68 36.62
N LEU A 29 6.76 -34.99 37.16
CA LEU A 29 5.77 -33.99 37.59
C LEU A 29 5.86 -33.64 39.08
N GLY A 30 6.70 -34.31 39.89
CA GLY A 30 6.77 -34.12 41.32
C GLY A 30 5.51 -34.59 42.05
N LEU A 31 4.78 -35.58 41.54
CA LEU A 31 3.52 -36.04 42.08
C LEU A 31 3.76 -37.00 43.29
N GLY A 32 3.79 -36.42 44.47
CA GLY A 32 4.00 -37.16 45.75
C GLY A 32 5.42 -37.68 45.99
N VAL A 33 6.35 -37.32 45.11
CA VAL A 33 7.81 -37.43 45.24
C VAL A 33 8.43 -36.08 44.89
N GLU A 34 9.67 -35.83 45.26
CA GLU A 34 10.42 -34.68 44.77
C GLU A 34 10.68 -34.86 43.25
N GLN A 35 10.52 -33.78 42.51
CA GLN A 35 10.75 -33.77 41.05
C GLN A 35 12.21 -34.12 40.78
N ASP A 36 12.42 -35.16 39.99
CA ASP A 36 13.75 -35.66 39.63
C ASP A 36 13.72 -36.22 38.19
N TYR A 37 14.10 -35.45 37.24
CA TYR A 37 14.12 -35.81 35.82
C TYR A 37 15.13 -36.93 35.52
N SER A 38 16.25 -36.99 36.26
CA SER A 38 17.25 -38.08 36.09
C SER A 38 16.71 -39.42 36.57
N ALA A 39 15.90 -39.44 37.62
CA ALA A 39 15.20 -40.66 38.03
C ALA A 39 14.08 -41.03 37.04
N ALA A 40 13.31 -40.03 36.55
CA ALA A 40 12.30 -40.24 35.50
C ALA A 40 12.91 -40.87 34.25
N PHE A 41 14.00 -40.30 33.72
CA PHE A 41 14.69 -40.82 32.55
C PHE A 41 15.06 -42.29 32.70
N LYS A 42 15.60 -42.72 33.82
CA LYS A 42 15.97 -44.12 34.05
C LYS A 42 14.78 -45.08 34.03
N TRP A 43 13.66 -44.65 34.60
CA TRP A 43 12.46 -45.48 34.58
C TRP A 43 11.82 -45.53 33.21
N TYR A 44 11.76 -44.41 32.46
CA TYR A 44 11.34 -44.43 31.04
C TYR A 44 12.20 -45.34 30.20
N GLN A 45 13.51 -45.28 30.37
CA GLN A 45 14.43 -46.15 29.61
C GLN A 45 14.14 -47.62 29.88
N LEU A 46 13.99 -48.02 31.15
CA LEU A 46 13.68 -49.40 31.52
C LEU A 46 12.34 -49.90 30.97
N SER A 47 11.30 -49.04 31.03
CA SER A 47 9.98 -49.35 30.49
C SER A 47 9.99 -49.41 28.96
N ALA A 48 10.63 -48.43 28.30
CA ALA A 48 10.76 -48.37 26.85
C ALA A 48 11.55 -49.55 26.24
N GLU A 49 12.61 -50.00 26.92
CA GLU A 49 13.40 -51.15 26.51
C GLU A 49 12.59 -52.46 26.61
N GLN A 50 11.58 -52.52 27.48
CA GLN A 50 10.62 -53.64 27.54
C GLN A 50 9.53 -53.57 26.47
N GLY A 51 9.51 -52.50 25.66
CA GLY A 51 8.58 -52.30 24.56
C GLY A 51 7.29 -51.58 24.93
N TYR A 52 7.19 -50.93 26.10
CA TYR A 52 6.01 -50.16 26.49
C TYR A 52 5.90 -48.87 25.64
N SER A 53 4.82 -48.74 24.88
CA SER A 53 4.74 -47.74 23.83
C SER A 53 4.73 -46.29 24.38
N ASP A 54 4.03 -46.05 25.51
CA ASP A 54 3.95 -44.71 26.10
C ASP A 54 5.32 -44.27 26.66
N ALA A 55 6.07 -45.23 27.28
CA ALA A 55 7.43 -44.95 27.73
C ALA A 55 8.40 -44.67 26.55
N GLN A 56 8.22 -45.36 25.42
CA GLN A 56 8.98 -45.05 24.20
C GLN A 56 8.67 -43.67 23.65
N PHE A 57 7.39 -43.25 23.63
CA PHE A 57 6.97 -41.92 23.26
C PHE A 57 7.62 -40.86 24.17
N CYS A 58 7.47 -41.01 25.49
CA CYS A 58 8.06 -40.08 26.48
C CYS A 58 9.60 -40.01 26.40
N LEU A 59 10.26 -41.15 26.16
CA LEU A 59 11.72 -41.19 25.99
C LEU A 59 12.15 -40.42 24.71
N GLY A 60 11.36 -40.53 23.64
CA GLY A 60 11.52 -39.74 22.42
C GLY A 60 11.46 -38.24 22.72
N THR A 61 10.46 -37.79 23.46
CA THR A 61 10.29 -36.36 23.86
C THR A 61 11.47 -35.85 24.70
N LEU A 62 11.96 -36.67 25.66
CA LEU A 62 13.15 -36.32 26.47
C LEU A 62 14.40 -36.09 25.60
N TYR A 63 14.62 -36.94 24.59
CA TYR A 63 15.74 -36.78 23.65
C TYR A 63 15.53 -35.60 22.71
N GLU A 64 14.29 -35.27 22.31
CA GLU A 64 13.97 -34.11 21.47
C GLU A 64 14.21 -32.83 22.23
N GLU A 65 13.73 -32.71 23.49
CA GLU A 65 13.85 -31.50 24.30
C GLU A 65 15.22 -31.33 24.97
N GLY A 66 15.99 -32.42 25.10
CA GLY A 66 17.27 -32.41 25.80
C GLY A 66 17.12 -32.24 27.32
N LEU A 67 16.03 -32.72 27.91
CA LEU A 67 15.76 -32.64 29.35
C LEU A 67 16.51 -33.73 30.11
N ASP A 68 17.51 -33.34 30.92
CA ASP A 68 18.44 -34.22 31.67
C ASP A 68 19.23 -35.24 30.85
N VAL A 69 19.13 -35.12 29.52
CA VAL A 69 19.93 -35.89 28.57
C VAL A 69 20.45 -34.95 27.49
N GLU A 70 21.51 -35.30 26.82
CA GLU A 70 21.95 -34.54 25.63
C GLU A 70 20.91 -34.68 24.51
N GLN A 71 20.48 -33.54 23.98
CA GLN A 71 19.52 -33.51 22.86
C GLN A 71 20.01 -34.38 21.70
N ASN A 72 19.16 -35.29 21.25
CA ASN A 72 19.48 -36.19 20.15
C ASN A 72 18.24 -36.49 19.31
N LEU A 73 18.07 -35.75 18.23
CA LEU A 73 16.90 -35.82 17.38
C LEU A 73 16.80 -37.16 16.63
N GLU A 74 17.92 -37.78 16.30
CA GLU A 74 17.91 -39.11 15.64
C GLU A 74 17.38 -40.20 16.59
N LEU A 75 17.83 -40.18 17.86
CA LEU A 75 17.31 -41.07 18.88
C LEU A 75 15.86 -40.81 19.21
N ALA A 76 15.43 -39.52 19.23
CA ALA A 76 14.03 -39.14 19.42
C ALA A 76 13.15 -39.81 18.35
N VAL A 77 13.51 -39.65 17.08
CA VAL A 77 12.80 -40.25 15.94
C VAL A 77 12.76 -41.78 16.04
N ASP A 78 13.86 -42.41 16.46
CA ASP A 78 13.90 -43.89 16.61
C ASP A 78 12.95 -44.38 17.70
N TRP A 79 12.83 -43.65 18.81
CA TRP A 79 11.89 -43.97 19.87
C TRP A 79 10.45 -43.67 19.48
N TYR A 80 10.17 -42.55 18.82
CA TYR A 80 8.84 -42.23 18.25
C TYR A 80 8.41 -43.33 17.26
N ARG A 81 9.32 -43.79 16.40
CA ARG A 81 9.01 -44.87 15.43
C ARG A 81 8.60 -46.16 16.14
N LYS A 82 9.32 -46.57 17.17
CA LYS A 82 8.99 -47.79 17.94
C LYS A 82 7.61 -47.68 18.60
N SER A 83 7.29 -46.53 19.17
CA SER A 83 5.98 -46.25 19.78
C SER A 83 4.87 -46.18 18.71
N ALA A 84 5.11 -45.44 17.62
CA ALA A 84 4.17 -45.29 16.51
C ALA A 84 3.80 -46.60 15.81
N GLU A 85 4.78 -47.50 15.63
CA GLU A 85 4.58 -48.86 15.08
C GLU A 85 3.68 -49.71 15.97
N GLN A 86 3.59 -49.42 17.25
CA GLN A 86 2.68 -50.09 18.20
C GLN A 86 1.29 -49.44 18.23
N GLY A 87 1.07 -48.34 17.48
CA GLY A 87 -0.21 -47.69 17.34
C GLY A 87 -0.45 -46.47 18.24
N ASN A 88 0.57 -45.98 18.96
CA ASN A 88 0.43 -44.77 19.77
C ASN A 88 0.18 -43.57 18.85
N ALA A 89 -0.97 -42.92 19.01
CA ALA A 89 -1.41 -41.84 18.11
C ALA A 89 -0.52 -40.58 18.21
N GLU A 90 -0.11 -40.21 19.42
CA GLU A 90 0.77 -39.04 19.65
C GLU A 90 2.15 -39.28 19.03
N ALA A 91 2.71 -40.49 19.18
CA ALA A 91 3.98 -40.85 18.54
C ALA A 91 3.87 -40.86 17.02
N GLN A 92 2.74 -41.30 16.46
CA GLN A 92 2.48 -41.26 15.01
C GLN A 92 2.41 -39.82 14.52
N TYR A 93 1.74 -38.91 15.25
CA TYR A 93 1.70 -37.49 14.94
C TYR A 93 3.10 -36.88 14.93
N LEU A 94 3.87 -37.03 16.04
CA LEU A 94 5.22 -36.46 16.14
C LEU A 94 6.19 -37.04 15.12
N LEU A 95 6.09 -38.35 14.83
CA LEU A 95 6.90 -38.95 13.78
C LEU A 95 6.53 -38.39 12.39
N GLY A 96 5.25 -38.14 12.15
CA GLY A 96 4.77 -37.45 10.95
C GLY A 96 5.38 -36.02 10.85
N ASP A 97 5.42 -35.30 11.96
CA ASP A 97 6.01 -33.96 12.02
C ASP A 97 7.53 -33.98 11.80
N CYS A 98 8.25 -34.93 12.40
CA CYS A 98 9.67 -35.16 12.14
C CYS A 98 9.96 -35.36 10.64
N TYR A 99 9.15 -36.17 9.94
CA TYR A 99 9.29 -36.34 8.49
C TYR A 99 8.87 -35.13 7.68
N ARG A 100 7.88 -34.36 8.14
CA ARG A 100 7.43 -33.13 7.47
C ARG A 100 8.49 -32.02 7.49
N VAL A 101 9.13 -31.84 8.66
CA VAL A 101 10.13 -30.78 8.87
C VAL A 101 11.55 -31.24 8.50
N GLY A 102 11.85 -32.52 8.60
CA GLY A 102 13.20 -33.09 8.45
C GLY A 102 14.00 -33.04 9.77
N LEU A 103 13.33 -33.24 10.90
CA LEU A 103 13.93 -33.16 12.23
C LEU A 103 14.43 -34.55 12.66
N GLY A 104 15.75 -34.73 12.78
CA GLY A 104 16.39 -36.00 13.10
C GLY A 104 16.23 -37.09 12.04
N VAL A 105 15.64 -36.76 10.90
CA VAL A 105 15.42 -37.64 9.75
C VAL A 105 15.33 -36.79 8.48
N GLU A 106 15.62 -37.38 7.31
CA GLU A 106 15.45 -36.67 6.03
C GLU A 106 13.97 -36.35 5.77
N GLN A 107 13.71 -35.08 5.32
CA GLN A 107 12.36 -34.61 5.02
C GLN A 107 11.68 -35.53 3.98
N ASN A 108 10.47 -35.99 4.29
CA ASN A 108 9.70 -36.88 3.43
C ASN A 108 8.20 -36.75 3.65
N TYR A 109 7.55 -35.92 2.81
CA TYR A 109 6.10 -35.70 2.91
C TYR A 109 5.24 -36.95 2.72
N SER A 110 5.69 -37.92 1.91
CA SER A 110 4.95 -39.20 1.75
C SER A 110 5.02 -40.08 3.01
N ALA A 111 6.12 -40.02 3.76
CA ALA A 111 6.20 -40.64 5.06
C ALA A 111 5.38 -39.89 6.11
N ALA A 112 5.47 -38.55 6.14
CA ALA A 112 4.66 -37.69 7.00
C ALA A 112 3.16 -37.97 6.80
N PHE A 113 2.69 -38.00 5.55
CA PHE A 113 1.31 -38.29 5.19
C PHE A 113 0.82 -39.63 5.80
N LYS A 114 1.59 -40.69 5.67
CA LYS A 114 1.21 -42.01 6.21
C LYS A 114 1.07 -42.00 7.73
N TRP A 115 1.99 -41.33 8.42
CA TRP A 115 1.96 -41.28 9.87
C TRP A 115 0.85 -40.37 10.38
N TYR A 116 0.63 -39.23 9.77
CA TYR A 116 -0.51 -38.38 10.09
C TYR A 116 -1.84 -39.08 9.81
N GLN A 117 -1.94 -39.85 8.72
CA GLN A 117 -3.17 -40.60 8.42
C GLN A 117 -3.50 -41.59 9.54
N LEU A 118 -2.50 -42.34 10.01
CA LEU A 118 -2.70 -43.32 11.10
C LEU A 118 -3.12 -42.66 12.41
N SER A 119 -2.52 -41.54 12.76
CA SER A 119 -2.87 -40.73 13.95
C SER A 119 -4.26 -40.08 13.82
N ALA A 120 -4.53 -39.45 12.68
CA ALA A 120 -5.81 -38.78 12.38
C ALA A 120 -7.00 -39.78 12.39
N GLU A 121 -6.81 -41.01 11.92
CA GLU A 121 -7.83 -42.07 11.97
C GLU A 121 -8.15 -42.50 13.41
N GLN A 122 -7.24 -42.31 14.35
CA GLN A 122 -7.45 -42.51 15.77
C GLN A 122 -8.10 -41.31 16.48
N GLY A 123 -8.27 -40.20 15.76
CA GLY A 123 -8.96 -39.01 16.27
C GLY A 123 -8.05 -37.87 16.73
N ASP A 124 -6.73 -37.99 16.58
CA ASP A 124 -5.80 -36.94 16.92
C ASP A 124 -6.08 -35.68 16.10
N LEU A 125 -6.34 -34.56 16.78
CA LEU A 125 -6.83 -33.33 16.13
C LEU A 125 -5.73 -32.59 15.35
N ASP A 126 -4.48 -32.64 15.81
CA ASP A 126 -3.36 -32.00 15.14
C ASP A 126 -2.97 -32.80 13.87
N ALA A 127 -2.94 -34.12 13.98
CA ALA A 127 -2.74 -35.00 12.82
C ALA A 127 -3.84 -34.80 11.76
N GLN A 128 -5.11 -34.64 12.16
CA GLN A 128 -6.21 -34.35 11.23
C GLN A 128 -6.00 -32.99 10.52
N TYR A 129 -5.55 -31.98 11.23
CA TYR A 129 -5.25 -30.67 10.64
C TYR A 129 -4.11 -30.76 9.62
N TYR A 130 -2.96 -31.34 10.01
CA TYR A 130 -1.82 -31.49 9.09
C TYR A 130 -2.12 -32.39 7.91
N LEU A 131 -2.92 -33.45 8.10
CA LEU A 131 -3.37 -34.30 7.00
C LEU A 131 -4.22 -33.47 6.01
N GLY A 132 -5.09 -32.59 6.50
CA GLY A 132 -5.83 -31.65 5.69
C GLY A 132 -4.91 -30.73 4.88
N LEU A 133 -3.88 -30.17 5.50
CA LEU A 133 -2.88 -29.32 4.81
C LEU A 133 -2.16 -30.10 3.70
N LEU A 134 -1.69 -31.33 3.97
CA LEU A 134 -1.02 -32.14 2.95
C LEU A 134 -1.91 -32.45 1.74
N TYR A 135 -3.21 -32.71 1.96
CA TYR A 135 -4.16 -32.87 0.85
C TYR A 135 -4.38 -31.54 0.10
N GLY A 136 -4.41 -30.41 0.81
CA GLY A 136 -4.58 -29.07 0.20
C GLY A 136 -3.40 -28.66 -0.68
N GLU A 137 -2.19 -28.98 -0.25
CA GLU A 137 -0.94 -28.65 -0.96
C GLU A 137 -0.56 -29.68 -2.02
N GLY A 138 -1.04 -30.93 -1.90
CA GLY A 138 -0.58 -32.04 -2.71
C GLY A 138 0.83 -32.51 -2.30
N ALA A 139 1.22 -32.30 -1.04
CA ALA A 139 2.54 -32.62 -0.52
C ALA A 139 2.58 -34.10 -0.05
N GLY A 140 3.32 -34.94 -0.77
CA GLY A 140 3.44 -36.38 -0.48
C GLY A 140 2.21 -37.21 -0.83
N VAL A 141 1.16 -36.61 -1.33
CA VAL A 141 -0.11 -37.20 -1.78
C VAL A 141 -0.66 -36.39 -2.96
N GLU A 142 -1.56 -36.95 -3.75
CA GLU A 142 -2.26 -36.20 -4.80
C GLU A 142 -3.16 -35.13 -4.16
N GLN A 143 -3.09 -33.88 -4.69
CA GLN A 143 -3.89 -32.78 -4.19
C GLN A 143 -5.39 -33.08 -4.26
N ASN A 144 -6.09 -32.84 -3.16
CA ASN A 144 -7.53 -33.01 -3.08
C ASN A 144 -8.14 -32.04 -2.07
N LEU A 145 -8.69 -30.95 -2.59
CA LEU A 145 -9.23 -29.86 -1.78
C LEU A 145 -10.48 -30.27 -0.98
N GLU A 146 -11.29 -31.20 -1.48
CA GLU A 146 -12.48 -31.69 -0.75
C GLU A 146 -12.03 -32.50 0.48
N LEU A 147 -11.07 -33.42 0.32
CA LEU A 147 -10.50 -34.16 1.46
C LEU A 147 -9.75 -33.25 2.43
N ALA A 148 -9.07 -32.21 1.93
CA ALA A 148 -8.44 -31.20 2.77
C ALA A 148 -9.45 -30.54 3.71
N VAL A 149 -10.57 -30.06 3.16
CA VAL A 149 -11.66 -29.46 3.93
C VAL A 149 -12.29 -30.46 4.91
N ASP A 150 -12.50 -31.71 4.51
CA ASP A 150 -13.10 -32.71 5.38
C ASP A 150 -12.22 -33.05 6.59
N TRP A 151 -10.91 -33.15 6.42
CA TRP A 151 -9.99 -33.36 7.51
C TRP A 151 -9.82 -32.13 8.40
N CYS A 152 -9.70 -30.93 7.82
CA CYS A 152 -9.70 -29.68 8.59
C CYS A 152 -10.99 -29.52 9.40
N ARG A 153 -12.15 -29.89 8.84
CA ARG A 153 -13.44 -29.83 9.56
C ARG A 153 -13.46 -30.76 10.77
N LYS A 154 -12.97 -32.01 10.65
CA LYS A 154 -12.90 -32.93 11.78
C LYS A 154 -12.06 -32.37 12.93
N SER A 155 -10.91 -31.80 12.61
CA SER A 155 -10.05 -31.15 13.58
C SER A 155 -10.70 -29.90 14.21
N ALA A 156 -11.30 -29.03 13.38
CA ALA A 156 -11.97 -27.81 13.79
C ALA A 156 -13.16 -28.07 14.73
N GLU A 157 -13.95 -29.12 14.45
CA GLU A 157 -15.10 -29.54 15.28
C GLU A 157 -14.66 -30.07 16.65
N GLN A 158 -13.42 -30.57 16.77
CA GLN A 158 -12.80 -30.96 18.04
C GLN A 158 -12.19 -29.77 18.80
N GLY A 159 -12.14 -28.58 18.18
CA GLY A 159 -11.70 -27.35 18.83
C GLY A 159 -10.31 -26.86 18.46
N ASN A 160 -9.62 -27.49 17.51
CA ASN A 160 -8.31 -26.98 17.06
C ASN A 160 -8.45 -25.60 16.41
N ALA A 161 -7.80 -24.59 16.98
CA ALA A 161 -7.92 -23.20 16.56
C ALA A 161 -7.35 -22.94 15.17
N GLU A 162 -6.23 -23.57 14.82
CA GLU A 162 -5.61 -23.46 13.50
C GLU A 162 -6.51 -24.06 12.41
N ALA A 163 -7.07 -25.25 12.69
CA ALA A 163 -8.01 -25.90 11.78
C ALA A 163 -9.30 -25.08 11.60
N GLN A 164 -9.80 -24.43 12.66
CA GLN A 164 -10.94 -23.51 12.58
C GLN A 164 -10.63 -22.31 11.70
N CYS A 165 -9.44 -21.71 11.84
CA CYS A 165 -8.99 -20.63 10.97
C CYS A 165 -8.90 -21.08 9.51
N SER A 166 -8.20 -22.17 9.24
CA SER A 166 -8.04 -22.73 7.89
C SER A 166 -9.38 -23.12 7.25
N LEU A 167 -10.31 -23.66 8.03
CA LEU A 167 -11.67 -23.94 7.53
C LEU A 167 -12.44 -22.65 7.21
N GLY A 168 -12.24 -21.58 7.99
CA GLY A 168 -12.70 -20.24 7.67
C GLY A 168 -12.17 -19.73 6.33
N ASP A 169 -10.86 -19.93 6.07
CA ASP A 169 -10.22 -19.59 4.79
C ASP A 169 -10.83 -20.38 3.61
N CYS A 170 -11.07 -21.68 3.79
CA CYS A 170 -11.72 -22.50 2.77
C CYS A 170 -13.11 -21.96 2.41
N TYR A 171 -13.94 -21.63 3.40
CA TYR A 171 -15.25 -21.02 3.14
C TYR A 171 -15.18 -19.61 2.56
N ARG A 172 -14.20 -18.81 2.96
CA ARG A 172 -13.99 -17.45 2.43
C ARG A 172 -13.57 -17.48 0.96
N SER A 173 -12.68 -18.41 0.58
CA SER A 173 -12.14 -18.51 -0.78
C SER A 173 -12.96 -19.41 -1.72
N GLY A 174 -13.79 -20.32 -1.17
CA GLY A 174 -14.46 -21.35 -1.96
C GLY A 174 -13.55 -22.49 -2.40
N GLN A 175 -12.44 -22.75 -1.67
CA GLN A 175 -11.52 -23.82 -2.00
C GLN A 175 -11.95 -25.14 -1.35
N GLY A 176 -12.30 -26.13 -2.18
CA GLY A 176 -12.76 -27.45 -1.74
C GLY A 176 -14.17 -27.46 -1.13
N VAL A 177 -14.84 -26.32 -1.08
CA VAL A 177 -16.20 -26.10 -0.57
C VAL A 177 -16.79 -24.87 -1.24
N ASP A 178 -18.12 -24.77 -1.32
CA ASP A 178 -18.77 -23.56 -1.82
C ASP A 178 -18.45 -22.35 -0.94
N GLN A 179 -18.21 -21.19 -1.57
CA GLN A 179 -17.91 -19.97 -0.85
C GLN A 179 -19.08 -19.54 0.04
N ASP A 180 -18.83 -19.34 1.31
CA ASP A 180 -19.82 -18.90 2.31
C ASP A 180 -19.16 -18.05 3.40
N TYR A 181 -19.27 -16.73 3.25
CA TYR A 181 -18.73 -15.77 4.23
C TYR A 181 -19.36 -15.88 5.62
N SER A 182 -20.64 -16.32 5.72
CA SER A 182 -21.29 -16.51 7.02
C SER A 182 -20.76 -17.74 7.75
N ALA A 183 -20.41 -18.79 7.01
CA ALA A 183 -19.70 -19.94 7.56
C ALA A 183 -18.27 -19.57 7.94
N ALA A 184 -17.55 -18.85 7.08
CA ALA A 184 -16.20 -18.34 7.36
C ALA A 184 -16.19 -17.51 8.64
N PHE A 185 -17.11 -16.57 8.80
CA PHE A 185 -17.24 -15.75 9.99
C PHE A 185 -17.36 -16.59 11.27
N LYS A 186 -18.21 -17.62 11.28
CA LYS A 186 -18.39 -18.48 12.46
C LYS A 186 -17.13 -19.23 12.83
N TRP A 187 -16.41 -19.75 11.85
CA TRP A 187 -15.19 -20.49 12.10
C TRP A 187 -14.05 -19.60 12.57
N TYR A 188 -13.87 -18.42 11.96
CA TYR A 188 -12.90 -17.43 12.43
C TYR A 188 -13.25 -16.94 13.84
N GLN A 189 -14.54 -16.75 14.17
CA GLN A 189 -14.95 -16.34 15.50
C GLN A 189 -14.53 -17.38 16.55
N LEU A 190 -14.79 -18.68 16.31
CA LEU A 190 -14.40 -19.75 17.24
C LEU A 190 -12.88 -19.77 17.45
N SER A 191 -12.09 -19.63 16.40
CA SER A 191 -10.65 -19.60 16.46
C SER A 191 -10.13 -18.33 17.17
N ALA A 192 -10.68 -17.16 16.82
CA ALA A 192 -10.30 -15.87 17.40
C ALA A 192 -10.61 -15.78 18.91
N GLU A 193 -11.71 -16.38 19.35
CA GLU A 193 -12.08 -16.47 20.78
C GLU A 193 -11.10 -17.34 21.59
N GLN A 194 -10.41 -18.27 20.94
CA GLN A 194 -9.31 -19.04 21.53
C GLN A 194 -7.98 -18.26 21.55
N GLY A 195 -7.94 -17.06 20.94
CA GLY A 195 -6.75 -16.21 20.92
C GLY A 195 -5.89 -16.35 19.67
N TYR A 196 -6.29 -17.14 18.66
CA TYR A 196 -5.48 -17.34 17.45
C TYR A 196 -5.39 -16.05 16.63
N SER A 197 -4.17 -15.52 16.46
CA SER A 197 -3.95 -14.17 15.93
C SER A 197 -4.41 -14.00 14.47
N ASP A 198 -4.20 -15.02 13.62
CA ASP A 198 -4.58 -14.95 12.22
C ASP A 198 -6.11 -14.95 12.06
N ALA A 199 -6.82 -15.73 12.90
CA ALA A 199 -8.28 -15.70 12.92
C ALA A 199 -8.83 -14.35 13.42
N GLN A 200 -8.17 -13.71 14.39
CA GLN A 200 -8.53 -12.36 14.85
C GLN A 200 -8.35 -11.34 13.74
N TYR A 201 -7.25 -11.42 12.98
CA TYR A 201 -7.03 -10.61 11.79
C TYR A 201 -8.13 -10.83 10.74
N CYS A 202 -8.40 -12.09 10.37
CA CYS A 202 -9.44 -12.43 9.39
C CYS A 202 -10.85 -12.00 9.85
N LEU A 203 -11.17 -12.14 11.13
CA LEU A 203 -12.43 -11.68 11.69
C LEU A 203 -12.57 -10.14 11.59
N GLY A 204 -11.48 -9.41 11.85
CA GLY A 204 -11.38 -7.97 11.63
C GLY A 204 -11.67 -7.59 10.18
N LEU A 205 -11.10 -8.32 9.20
CA LEU A 205 -11.38 -8.11 7.77
C LEU A 205 -12.87 -8.27 7.46
N LEU A 206 -13.51 -9.34 7.93
CA LEU A 206 -14.93 -9.57 7.67
C LEU A 206 -15.83 -8.46 8.25
N TYR A 207 -15.52 -7.95 9.44
CA TYR A 207 -16.22 -6.80 10.01
C TYR A 207 -15.98 -5.51 9.22
N GLY A 208 -14.75 -5.27 8.76
CA GLY A 208 -14.40 -4.09 7.96
C GLY A 208 -15.07 -4.07 6.59
N GLU A 209 -15.15 -5.23 5.94
CA GLU A 209 -15.76 -5.38 4.61
C GLU A 209 -17.31 -5.55 4.67
N GLY A 210 -17.85 -6.03 5.79
CA GLY A 210 -19.24 -6.43 5.89
C GLY A 210 -19.53 -7.76 5.17
N ALA A 211 -18.52 -8.64 5.09
CA ALA A 211 -18.64 -9.92 4.40
C ALA A 211 -19.13 -11.01 5.37
N GLY A 212 -20.35 -11.54 5.15
CA GLY A 212 -20.97 -12.56 6.01
C GLY A 212 -21.47 -12.04 7.37
N VAL A 213 -21.22 -10.77 7.67
CA VAL A 213 -21.64 -10.06 8.89
C VAL A 213 -21.93 -8.60 8.54
N GLU A 214 -22.70 -7.87 9.34
CA GLU A 214 -22.89 -6.43 9.16
C GLU A 214 -21.57 -5.68 9.37
N ARG A 215 -21.26 -4.75 8.45
CA ARG A 215 -20.04 -3.94 8.51
C ARG A 215 -19.97 -3.17 9.83
N ASN A 216 -18.84 -3.25 10.51
CA ASN A 216 -18.59 -2.54 11.75
C ASN A 216 -17.10 -2.25 11.91
N SER A 217 -16.69 -1.03 11.56
CA SER A 217 -15.28 -0.61 11.61
C SER A 217 -14.72 -0.58 13.04
N GLU A 218 -15.53 -0.28 14.06
CA GLU A 218 -15.07 -0.29 15.45
C GLU A 218 -14.70 -1.70 15.91
N LEU A 219 -15.55 -2.70 15.61
CA LEU A 219 -15.25 -4.10 15.90
C LEU A 219 -14.08 -4.62 15.07
N ALA A 220 -13.93 -4.17 13.81
CA ALA A 220 -12.78 -4.50 12.99
C ALA A 220 -11.47 -4.04 13.66
N VAL A 221 -11.42 -2.79 14.11
CA VAL A 221 -10.27 -2.22 14.84
C VAL A 221 -9.97 -2.99 16.12
N ASP A 222 -10.99 -3.36 16.89
CA ASP A 222 -10.80 -4.13 18.11
C ASP A 222 -10.18 -5.51 17.86
N TRP A 223 -10.58 -6.19 16.79
CA TRP A 223 -9.99 -7.47 16.39
C TRP A 223 -8.59 -7.32 15.79
N TYR A 224 -8.35 -6.30 14.94
CA TYR A 224 -7.00 -5.99 14.46
C TYR A 224 -6.05 -5.70 15.61
N ARG A 225 -6.50 -4.94 16.64
CA ARG A 225 -5.67 -4.63 17.81
C ARG A 225 -5.26 -5.88 18.56
N LYS A 226 -6.19 -6.81 18.82
CA LYS A 226 -5.87 -8.09 19.50
C LYS A 226 -4.84 -8.90 18.72
N SER A 227 -4.98 -8.98 17.42
CA SER A 227 -4.04 -9.68 16.53
C SER A 227 -2.68 -8.96 16.47
N ALA A 228 -2.69 -7.63 16.31
CA ALA A 228 -1.49 -6.79 16.23
C ALA A 228 -0.65 -6.83 17.51
N GLU A 229 -1.30 -6.86 18.68
CA GLU A 229 -0.65 -6.98 20.00
C GLU A 229 0.05 -8.33 20.17
N GLN A 230 -0.39 -9.37 19.46
CA GLN A 230 0.29 -10.67 19.40
C GLN A 230 1.42 -10.71 18.36
N GLY A 231 1.65 -9.61 17.62
CA GLY A 231 2.75 -9.49 16.67
C GLY A 231 2.38 -9.78 15.21
N ASN A 232 1.11 -10.00 14.87
CA ASN A 232 0.70 -10.20 13.47
C ASN A 232 0.97 -8.94 12.63
N ALA A 233 1.86 -9.04 11.65
CA ALA A 233 2.33 -7.92 10.85
C ALA A 233 1.21 -7.31 9.97
N ASP A 234 0.34 -8.14 9.41
CA ASP A 234 -0.76 -7.67 8.56
C ASP A 234 -1.81 -6.91 9.38
N ALA A 235 -2.12 -7.42 10.58
CA ALA A 235 -3.01 -6.73 11.51
C ALA A 235 -2.41 -5.40 11.99
N GLN A 236 -1.11 -5.33 12.24
CA GLN A 236 -0.41 -4.08 12.57
C GLN A 236 -0.50 -3.07 11.42
N CYS A 237 -0.31 -3.52 10.17
CA CYS A 237 -0.44 -2.67 8.99
C CYS A 237 -1.86 -2.09 8.87
N LEU A 238 -2.89 -2.92 8.97
CA LEU A 238 -4.29 -2.46 8.89
C LEU A 238 -4.68 -1.57 10.07
N LEU A 239 -4.20 -1.87 11.26
CA LEU A 239 -4.44 -1.02 12.42
C LEU A 239 -3.79 0.36 12.24
N GLY A 240 -2.60 0.42 11.64
CA GLY A 240 -1.96 1.65 11.19
C GLY A 240 -2.85 2.43 10.21
N ALA A 241 -3.42 1.75 9.22
CA ALA A 241 -4.34 2.36 8.27
C ALA A 241 -5.61 2.90 8.94
N CYS A 242 -6.19 2.14 9.89
CA CYS A 242 -7.36 2.59 10.63
C CYS A 242 -7.09 3.88 11.42
N TYR A 243 -5.95 3.98 12.09
CA TYR A 243 -5.57 5.21 12.80
C TYR A 243 -5.25 6.37 11.84
N GLY A 244 -4.60 6.13 10.71
CA GLY A 244 -4.30 7.15 9.72
C GLY A 244 -5.54 7.74 9.03
N LEU A 245 -6.56 6.90 8.81
CA LEU A 245 -7.80 7.30 8.15
C LEU A 245 -8.92 7.72 9.13
N GLY A 246 -8.81 7.37 10.39
CA GLY A 246 -9.91 7.56 11.36
C GLY A 246 -11.08 6.60 11.11
N ASP A 247 -10.85 5.39 10.55
CA ASP A 247 -11.91 4.41 10.28
C ASP A 247 -12.06 3.45 11.47
N GLY A 248 -13.18 3.55 12.16
CA GLY A 248 -13.49 2.78 13.37
C GLY A 248 -12.72 3.21 14.64
N VAL A 249 -11.89 4.23 14.55
CA VAL A 249 -11.11 4.81 15.64
C VAL A 249 -10.87 6.29 15.35
N GLU A 250 -10.61 7.11 16.37
CA GLU A 250 -10.21 8.50 16.17
C GLU A 250 -8.85 8.56 15.43
N GLN A 251 -8.77 9.46 14.42
CA GLN A 251 -7.54 9.63 13.65
C GLN A 251 -6.36 10.03 14.54
N ASP A 252 -5.26 9.33 14.42
CA ASP A 252 -4.02 9.57 15.15
C ASP A 252 -2.81 9.14 14.32
N ASP A 253 -2.17 10.12 13.66
CA ASP A 253 -1.03 9.87 12.76
C ASP A 253 0.20 9.33 13.52
N PHE A 254 0.38 9.68 14.80
CA PHE A 254 1.46 9.13 15.62
C PHE A 254 1.22 7.63 15.91
N MET A 255 -0.01 7.25 16.24
CA MET A 255 -0.36 5.84 16.45
C MET A 255 -0.29 5.06 15.13
N ALA A 256 -0.73 5.65 14.01
CA ALA A 256 -0.59 5.04 12.69
C ALA A 256 0.89 4.77 12.35
N PHE A 257 1.74 5.77 12.51
CA PHE A 257 3.19 5.63 12.33
C PHE A 257 3.78 4.49 13.17
N ARG A 258 3.42 4.41 14.45
CA ARG A 258 3.93 3.37 15.35
C ARG A 258 3.53 1.96 14.91
N TRP A 259 2.29 1.76 14.49
CA TRP A 259 1.82 0.47 14.01
C TRP A 259 2.43 0.09 12.68
N TYR A 260 2.56 1.04 11.74
CA TYR A 260 3.29 0.80 10.50
C TYR A 260 4.77 0.45 10.75
N GLN A 261 5.42 1.11 11.73
CA GLN A 261 6.80 0.80 12.08
C GLN A 261 6.95 -0.65 12.53
N LEU A 262 6.09 -1.12 13.45
CA LEU A 262 6.13 -2.51 13.93
C LEU A 262 5.92 -3.52 12.81
N SER A 263 4.99 -3.26 11.91
CA SER A 263 4.71 -4.10 10.74
C SER A 263 5.88 -4.09 9.74
N ALA A 264 6.41 -2.91 9.43
CA ALA A 264 7.52 -2.73 8.48
C ALA A 264 8.82 -3.39 8.95
N GLU A 265 9.11 -3.35 10.24
CA GLU A 265 10.26 -4.04 10.86
C GLU A 265 10.18 -5.57 10.73
N GLN A 266 8.96 -6.12 10.61
CA GLN A 266 8.73 -7.53 10.31
C GLN A 266 8.78 -7.86 8.81
N GLY A 267 8.97 -6.87 7.94
CA GLY A 267 9.13 -7.05 6.51
C GLY A 267 7.86 -6.87 5.67
N ASN A 268 6.74 -6.44 6.25
CA ASN A 268 5.51 -6.17 5.48
C ASN A 268 5.74 -5.02 4.49
N SER A 269 5.64 -5.30 3.18
CA SER A 269 5.97 -4.35 2.12
C SER A 269 5.03 -3.15 2.08
N VAL A 270 3.74 -3.36 2.31
CA VAL A 270 2.74 -2.28 2.36
C VAL A 270 3.04 -1.33 3.51
N ALA A 271 3.33 -1.87 4.70
CA ALA A 271 3.69 -1.06 5.85
C ALA A 271 5.02 -0.29 5.63
N GLN A 272 5.99 -0.90 4.95
CA GLN A 272 7.24 -0.22 4.56
C GLN A 272 6.98 0.95 3.61
N CYS A 273 6.10 0.78 2.61
CA CYS A 273 5.68 1.85 1.72
C CYS A 273 4.99 2.98 2.50
N CYS A 274 3.99 2.65 3.32
CA CYS A 274 3.28 3.63 4.16
C CYS A 274 4.24 4.37 5.11
N LEU A 275 5.18 3.66 5.74
CA LEU A 275 6.18 4.26 6.62
C LEU A 275 7.10 5.23 5.85
N GLY A 276 7.43 4.91 4.60
CA GLY A 276 8.10 5.82 3.67
C GLY A 276 7.30 7.11 3.44
N ASP A 277 5.98 7.00 3.25
CA ASP A 277 5.08 8.16 3.10
C ASP A 277 5.06 9.02 4.37
N TYR A 278 4.95 8.42 5.54
CA TYR A 278 4.95 9.14 6.82
C TYR A 278 6.24 9.95 7.01
N TYR A 279 7.40 9.37 6.72
CA TYR A 279 8.67 10.11 6.76
C TYR A 279 8.78 11.17 5.66
N ARG A 280 8.24 10.92 4.46
CA ARG A 280 8.27 11.88 3.34
C ARG A 280 7.37 13.09 3.60
N LEU A 281 6.20 12.88 4.21
CA LEU A 281 5.21 13.94 4.49
C LEU A 281 5.46 14.63 5.83
N GLY A 282 6.02 13.91 6.81
CA GLY A 282 6.18 14.39 8.18
C GLY A 282 4.91 14.22 9.02
N ASP A 283 4.06 13.22 8.67
CA ASP A 283 2.82 12.94 9.37
C ASP A 283 3.12 12.07 10.61
N GLY A 284 2.79 12.54 11.80
CA GLY A 284 3.06 11.82 13.07
C GLY A 284 4.54 11.64 13.42
N VAL A 285 5.47 12.11 12.59
CA VAL A 285 6.93 12.04 12.74
C VAL A 285 7.58 13.22 12.03
N ASP A 286 8.80 13.60 12.41
CA ASP A 286 9.54 14.62 11.68
C ASP A 286 9.88 14.17 10.25
N GLN A 287 9.72 15.08 9.27
CA GLN A 287 10.02 14.78 7.87
C GLN A 287 11.49 14.38 7.68
N ASP A 288 11.72 13.21 7.08
CA ASP A 288 13.06 12.69 6.78
C ASP A 288 13.07 11.91 5.46
N TYR A 289 13.51 12.56 4.39
CA TYR A 289 13.62 11.93 3.07
C TYR A 289 14.64 10.77 3.02
N SER A 290 15.68 10.80 3.88
CA SER A 290 16.65 9.70 3.92
C SER A 290 16.07 8.45 4.58
N ALA A 291 15.22 8.61 5.58
CA ALA A 291 14.44 7.53 6.17
C ALA A 291 13.38 7.03 5.18
N ALA A 292 12.64 7.94 4.52
CA ALA A 292 11.66 7.61 3.49
C ALA A 292 12.30 6.76 2.37
N PHE A 293 13.45 7.20 1.86
CA PHE A 293 14.20 6.48 0.83
C PHE A 293 14.49 5.02 1.23
N LYS A 294 14.98 4.80 2.45
CA LYS A 294 15.32 3.44 2.92
C LYS A 294 14.09 2.53 2.98
N TRP A 295 12.97 3.05 3.49
CA TRP A 295 11.75 2.27 3.61
C TRP A 295 11.11 1.98 2.26
N TYR A 296 11.05 2.96 1.34
CA TYR A 296 10.62 2.72 -0.03
C TYR A 296 11.54 1.72 -0.75
N GLN A 297 12.85 1.76 -0.52
CA GLN A 297 13.77 0.81 -1.13
C GLN A 297 13.45 -0.62 -0.70
N LEU A 298 13.25 -0.86 0.61
CA LEU A 298 12.90 -2.19 1.12
C LEU A 298 11.57 -2.71 0.54
N SER A 299 10.56 -1.85 0.46
CA SER A 299 9.26 -2.19 -0.13
C SER A 299 9.36 -2.44 -1.64
N ALA A 300 10.05 -1.56 -2.37
CA ALA A 300 10.24 -1.65 -3.82
C ALA A 300 11.02 -2.91 -4.25
N GLU A 301 11.99 -3.33 -3.46
CA GLU A 301 12.74 -4.58 -3.68
C GLU A 301 11.86 -5.83 -3.52
N GLN A 302 10.78 -5.75 -2.74
CA GLN A 302 9.75 -6.78 -2.62
C GLN A 302 8.70 -6.74 -3.75
N GLY A 303 8.77 -5.72 -4.61
CA GLY A 303 7.90 -5.59 -5.79
C GLY A 303 6.72 -4.64 -5.61
N ASP A 304 6.60 -3.95 -4.48
CA ASP A 304 5.54 -2.97 -4.26
C ASP A 304 5.62 -1.84 -5.30
N LEU A 305 4.53 -1.65 -6.04
CA LEU A 305 4.53 -0.74 -7.20
C LEU A 305 4.51 0.74 -6.80
N ASP A 306 3.88 1.08 -5.68
CA ASP A 306 3.83 2.47 -5.20
C ASP A 306 5.19 2.87 -4.63
N ALA A 307 5.82 1.98 -3.87
CA ALA A 307 7.18 2.21 -3.39
C ALA A 307 8.20 2.34 -4.52
N GLN A 308 8.08 1.55 -5.60
CA GLN A 308 8.92 1.68 -6.80
C GLN A 308 8.74 3.06 -7.46
N TYR A 309 7.51 3.55 -7.57
CA TYR A 309 7.23 4.87 -8.09
C TYR A 309 7.86 5.98 -7.21
N TYR A 310 7.60 5.96 -5.90
CA TYR A 310 8.15 6.96 -4.99
C TYR A 310 9.68 6.92 -4.92
N LEU A 311 10.27 5.73 -4.96
CA LEU A 311 11.74 5.58 -5.05
C LEU A 311 12.30 6.24 -6.32
N GLY A 312 11.60 6.06 -7.45
CA GLY A 312 11.90 6.76 -8.71
C GLY A 312 11.83 8.28 -8.57
N LEU A 313 10.82 8.81 -7.89
CA LEU A 313 10.70 10.26 -7.63
C LEU A 313 11.86 10.78 -6.76
N LEU A 314 12.21 10.07 -5.67
CA LEU A 314 13.30 10.49 -4.79
C LEU A 314 14.65 10.52 -5.52
N TYR A 315 14.92 9.55 -6.40
CA TYR A 315 16.10 9.59 -7.27
C TYR A 315 16.04 10.75 -8.28
N GLY A 316 14.85 11.05 -8.82
CA GLY A 316 14.66 12.14 -9.78
C GLY A 316 14.86 13.52 -9.16
N GLU A 317 14.44 13.70 -7.93
CA GLU A 317 14.55 14.97 -7.19
C GLU A 317 15.88 15.12 -6.44
N GLY A 318 16.56 14.02 -6.13
CA GLY A 318 17.71 14.02 -5.22
C GLY A 318 17.30 14.22 -3.77
N ALA A 319 16.08 13.80 -3.39
CA ALA A 319 15.57 13.98 -2.04
C ALA A 319 15.95 12.77 -1.16
N GLY A 320 16.78 13.00 -0.14
CA GLY A 320 17.27 11.95 0.76
C GLY A 320 18.31 11.00 0.16
N VAL A 321 18.62 11.16 -1.12
CA VAL A 321 19.59 10.38 -1.91
C VAL A 321 20.24 11.29 -2.96
N GLU A 322 21.40 10.94 -3.48
CA GLU A 322 22.00 11.66 -4.60
C GLU A 322 21.12 11.52 -5.87
N GLN A 323 20.87 12.66 -6.54
CA GLN A 323 20.06 12.67 -7.75
C GLN A 323 20.62 11.74 -8.82
N ASN A 324 19.78 10.88 -9.37
CA ASN A 324 20.13 9.96 -10.44
C ASN A 324 18.94 9.71 -11.36
N LEU A 325 18.90 10.42 -12.48
CA LEU A 325 17.79 10.35 -13.43
C LEU A 325 17.68 9.00 -14.14
N GLU A 326 18.77 8.26 -14.33
CA GLU A 326 18.73 6.92 -14.94
C GLU A 326 18.05 5.94 -13.98
N LEU A 327 18.43 5.93 -12.69
CA LEU A 327 17.75 5.11 -11.68
C LEU A 327 16.30 5.53 -11.46
N ALA A 328 16.01 6.83 -11.54
CA ALA A 328 14.64 7.34 -11.47
C ALA A 328 13.75 6.71 -12.55
N VAL A 329 14.23 6.74 -13.79
CA VAL A 329 13.54 6.11 -14.93
C VAL A 329 13.40 4.60 -14.76
N ASP A 330 14.44 3.92 -14.30
CA ASP A 330 14.40 2.46 -14.14
C ASP A 330 13.40 2.02 -13.08
N TRP A 331 13.30 2.72 -11.96
CA TRP A 331 12.31 2.43 -10.93
C TRP A 331 10.90 2.80 -11.36
N CYS A 332 10.70 3.98 -11.99
CA CYS A 332 9.41 4.34 -12.57
C CYS A 332 8.96 3.34 -13.64
N ARG A 333 9.88 2.80 -14.45
CA ARG A 333 9.58 1.79 -15.47
C ARG A 333 9.08 0.49 -14.83
N LYS A 334 9.75 -0.02 -13.79
CA LYS A 334 9.31 -1.22 -13.07
C LYS A 334 7.89 -1.08 -12.52
N SER A 335 7.57 0.07 -11.94
CA SER A 335 6.24 0.39 -11.43
C SER A 335 5.21 0.52 -12.57
N ALA A 336 5.57 1.24 -13.65
CA ALA A 336 4.71 1.46 -14.81
C ALA A 336 4.35 0.17 -15.55
N GLU A 337 5.30 -0.75 -15.70
CA GLU A 337 5.10 -2.07 -16.32
C GLU A 337 4.16 -2.96 -15.50
N GLN A 338 4.08 -2.75 -14.20
CA GLN A 338 3.13 -3.41 -13.31
C GLN A 338 1.74 -2.73 -13.30
N GLY A 339 1.60 -1.58 -13.98
CA GLY A 339 0.33 -0.91 -14.16
C GLY A 339 0.08 0.34 -13.32
N ASN A 340 1.04 0.81 -12.53
CA ASN A 340 0.87 2.06 -11.76
C ASN A 340 0.69 3.26 -12.69
N ALA A 341 -0.46 3.93 -12.60
CA ALA A 341 -0.82 5.02 -13.50
C ALA A 341 0.07 6.27 -13.31
N ASP A 342 0.47 6.58 -12.08
CA ASP A 342 1.32 7.73 -11.79
C ASP A 342 2.75 7.50 -12.31
N ALA A 343 3.27 6.29 -12.16
CA ALA A 343 4.56 5.91 -12.72
C ALA A 343 4.54 5.93 -14.26
N GLN A 344 3.45 5.50 -14.90
CA GLN A 344 3.26 5.61 -16.35
C GLN A 344 3.26 7.07 -16.81
N CYS A 345 2.58 7.96 -16.07
CA CYS A 345 2.60 9.40 -16.34
C CYS A 345 4.01 9.97 -16.22
N ALA A 346 4.70 9.69 -15.12
CA ALA A 346 6.08 10.14 -14.89
C ALA A 346 7.04 9.61 -15.95
N LEU A 347 6.92 8.36 -16.36
CA LEU A 347 7.73 7.77 -17.44
C LEU A 347 7.46 8.46 -18.79
N GLY A 348 6.20 8.83 -19.07
CA GLY A 348 5.82 9.67 -20.19
C GLY A 348 6.56 11.02 -20.19
N ASP A 349 6.68 11.66 -19.01
CA ASP A 349 7.42 12.91 -18.85
C ASP A 349 8.93 12.71 -19.07
N TYR A 350 9.53 11.65 -18.52
CA TYR A 350 10.96 11.35 -18.74
C TYR A 350 11.29 11.21 -20.24
N TYR A 351 10.48 10.46 -20.98
CA TYR A 351 10.66 10.33 -22.43
C TYR A 351 10.38 11.63 -23.19
N ARG A 352 9.38 12.42 -22.77
CA ARG A 352 9.07 13.71 -23.40
C ARG A 352 10.19 14.72 -23.23
N LEU A 353 10.83 14.75 -22.06
CA LEU A 353 11.87 15.70 -21.71
C LEU A 353 13.29 15.22 -22.04
N GLY A 354 13.50 13.92 -22.27
CA GLY A 354 14.82 13.33 -22.45
C GLY A 354 15.64 13.35 -21.15
N GLN A 355 15.00 13.14 -20.02
CA GLN A 355 15.64 13.15 -18.69
C GLN A 355 15.92 11.72 -18.25
N GLY A 356 17.20 11.36 -18.08
CA GLY A 356 17.61 9.99 -17.72
C GLY A 356 17.41 8.95 -18.83
N VAL A 357 16.79 9.33 -19.94
CA VAL A 357 16.59 8.54 -21.16
C VAL A 357 16.74 9.44 -22.38
N GLU A 358 16.93 8.85 -23.56
CA GLU A 358 16.86 9.59 -24.82
C GLU A 358 15.42 10.08 -25.07
N GLN A 359 15.28 11.32 -25.54
CA GLN A 359 13.96 11.89 -25.82
C GLN A 359 13.24 11.09 -26.92
N ASP A 360 12.05 10.61 -26.60
CA ASP A 360 11.19 9.87 -27.53
C ASP A 360 9.71 10.18 -27.29
N TYR A 361 9.15 11.04 -28.13
CA TYR A 361 7.74 11.40 -28.04
C TYR A 361 6.78 10.23 -28.34
N SER A 362 7.21 9.26 -29.13
CA SER A 362 6.40 8.07 -29.45
C SER A 362 6.22 7.18 -28.22
N GLU A 363 7.31 6.93 -27.50
CA GLU A 363 7.26 6.22 -26.21
C GLU A 363 6.52 7.05 -25.15
N SER A 364 6.75 8.37 -25.08
CA SER A 364 6.02 9.26 -24.18
C SER A 364 4.51 9.14 -24.35
N ILE A 365 4.02 9.20 -25.59
CA ILE A 365 2.58 9.08 -25.90
C ILE A 365 2.03 7.74 -25.45
N LYS A 366 2.73 6.64 -25.70
CA LYS A 366 2.29 5.30 -25.26
C LYS A 366 2.09 5.23 -23.74
N TRP A 367 3.06 5.73 -22.99
CA TRP A 367 2.98 5.72 -21.52
C TRP A 367 1.88 6.64 -21.01
N TYR A 368 1.73 7.85 -21.59
CA TYR A 368 0.61 8.71 -21.23
C TYR A 368 -0.75 8.09 -21.58
N GLN A 369 -0.86 7.35 -22.71
CA GLN A 369 -2.10 6.68 -23.06
C GLN A 369 -2.50 5.63 -22.02
N LEU A 370 -1.56 4.77 -21.61
CA LEU A 370 -1.81 3.78 -20.57
C LEU A 370 -2.25 4.42 -19.25
N SER A 371 -1.59 5.50 -18.83
CA SER A 371 -1.94 6.26 -17.64
C SER A 371 -3.31 6.95 -17.76
N ALA A 372 -3.57 7.60 -18.89
CA ALA A 372 -4.80 8.33 -19.15
C ALA A 372 -6.03 7.41 -19.25
N GLU A 373 -5.88 6.19 -19.76
CA GLU A 373 -6.93 5.17 -19.82
C GLU A 373 -7.32 4.69 -18.41
N GLN A 374 -6.40 4.71 -17.47
CA GLN A 374 -6.66 4.46 -16.05
C GLN A 374 -7.26 5.66 -15.32
N GLY A 375 -7.42 6.80 -16.01
CA GLY A 375 -8.06 7.99 -15.45
C GLY A 375 -7.10 9.07 -14.94
N ASN A 376 -5.78 8.90 -15.05
CA ASN A 376 -4.82 9.92 -14.57
C ASN A 376 -5.04 11.24 -15.31
N SER A 377 -5.43 12.29 -14.58
CA SER A 377 -5.80 13.59 -15.16
C SER A 377 -4.61 14.36 -15.74
N ILE A 378 -3.41 14.18 -15.21
CA ILE A 378 -2.19 14.82 -15.71
C ILE A 378 -1.83 14.21 -17.06
N ALA A 379 -1.83 12.88 -17.19
CA ALA A 379 -1.58 12.19 -18.45
C ALA A 379 -2.60 12.57 -19.54
N GLN A 380 -3.88 12.69 -19.16
CA GLN A 380 -4.93 13.16 -20.08
C GLN A 380 -4.66 14.60 -20.57
N TYR A 381 -4.25 15.50 -19.68
CA TYR A 381 -3.84 16.86 -20.06
C TYR A 381 -2.64 16.84 -21.00
N CYS A 382 -1.61 16.05 -20.69
CA CYS A 382 -0.40 15.92 -21.52
C CYS A 382 -0.72 15.38 -22.92
N LEU A 383 -1.60 14.39 -23.04
CA LEU A 383 -2.08 13.90 -24.34
C LEU A 383 -2.81 14.99 -25.12
N GLY A 384 -3.70 15.73 -24.46
CA GLY A 384 -4.39 16.86 -25.07
C GLY A 384 -3.40 17.88 -25.64
N PHE A 385 -2.34 18.20 -24.90
CA PHE A 385 -1.28 19.09 -25.35
C PHE A 385 -0.51 18.53 -26.56
N LEU A 386 -0.10 17.27 -26.52
CA LEU A 386 0.66 16.64 -27.62
C LEU A 386 -0.16 16.55 -28.91
N TYR A 387 -1.44 16.20 -28.83
CA TYR A 387 -2.34 16.18 -29.98
C TYR A 387 -2.65 17.60 -30.52
N ARG A 388 -2.74 18.61 -29.65
CA ARG A 388 -2.94 20.00 -30.06
C ARG A 388 -1.74 20.56 -30.83
N GLU A 389 -0.54 20.30 -30.32
CA GLU A 389 0.70 20.82 -30.93
C GLU A 389 1.22 19.95 -32.07
N GLY A 390 0.76 18.70 -32.23
CA GLY A 390 1.28 17.73 -33.20
C GLY A 390 2.71 17.29 -32.90
N VAL A 391 3.06 17.16 -31.63
CA VAL A 391 4.40 16.77 -31.20
C VAL A 391 4.45 15.26 -30.99
N GLY A 392 5.26 14.56 -31.78
CA GLY A 392 5.39 13.09 -31.79
C GLY A 392 4.18 12.35 -32.34
N VAL A 393 3.15 13.07 -32.79
CA VAL A 393 1.89 12.55 -33.30
C VAL A 393 1.32 13.55 -34.31
N GLU A 394 0.49 13.09 -35.26
CA GLU A 394 -0.24 13.99 -36.16
C GLU A 394 -1.19 14.89 -35.33
N GLN A 395 -1.16 16.20 -35.64
CA GLN A 395 -2.03 17.17 -34.97
C GLN A 395 -3.51 16.77 -35.14
N ASN A 396 -4.22 16.71 -33.99
CA ASN A 396 -5.65 16.39 -33.98
C ASN A 396 -6.35 17.21 -32.90
N LEU A 397 -6.93 18.34 -33.31
CA LEU A 397 -7.57 19.28 -32.37
C LEU A 397 -8.85 18.72 -31.73
N GLU A 398 -9.59 17.87 -32.43
CA GLU A 398 -10.80 17.24 -31.86
C GLU A 398 -10.41 16.26 -30.73
N LEU A 399 -9.42 15.41 -30.99
CA LEU A 399 -8.91 14.48 -29.98
C LEU A 399 -8.23 15.20 -28.81
N ALA A 400 -7.55 16.32 -29.07
CA ALA A 400 -6.99 17.17 -28.03
C ALA A 400 -8.08 17.69 -27.07
N VAL A 401 -9.19 18.17 -27.64
CA VAL A 401 -10.35 18.63 -26.84
C VAL A 401 -10.95 17.50 -26.01
N ASP A 402 -11.07 16.30 -26.57
CA ASP A 402 -11.62 15.15 -25.84
C ASP A 402 -10.75 14.77 -24.64
N TRP A 403 -9.43 14.80 -24.80
CA TRP A 403 -8.51 14.56 -23.69
C TRP A 403 -8.52 15.69 -22.66
N TYR A 404 -8.52 16.96 -23.08
CA TYR A 404 -8.65 18.09 -22.18
C TYR A 404 -9.96 18.04 -21.39
N ARG A 405 -11.06 17.63 -22.04
CA ARG A 405 -12.36 17.52 -21.35
C ARG A 405 -12.32 16.47 -20.25
N LYS A 406 -11.79 15.27 -20.52
CA LYS A 406 -11.63 14.21 -19.52
C LYS A 406 -10.82 14.68 -18.31
N SER A 407 -9.72 15.37 -18.55
CA SER A 407 -8.87 15.94 -17.50
C SER A 407 -9.57 17.09 -16.75
N ALA A 408 -10.23 17.98 -17.47
CA ALA A 408 -10.94 19.14 -16.91
C ALA A 408 -12.14 18.74 -16.04
N ASP A 409 -12.87 17.70 -16.42
CA ASP A 409 -13.99 17.14 -15.66
C ASP A 409 -13.53 16.55 -14.32
N GLN A 410 -12.27 16.10 -14.22
CA GLN A 410 -11.63 15.68 -12.98
C GLN A 410 -11.07 16.83 -12.14
N GLY A 411 -11.20 18.07 -12.62
CA GLY A 411 -10.78 19.25 -11.89
C GLY A 411 -9.39 19.81 -12.23
N ASN A 412 -8.66 19.23 -13.20
CA ASN A 412 -7.35 19.74 -13.58
C ASN A 412 -7.43 21.18 -14.11
N ALA A 413 -6.81 22.12 -13.42
CA ALA A 413 -6.92 23.57 -13.72
C ALA A 413 -6.30 23.92 -15.08
N ASP A 414 -5.20 23.32 -15.50
CA ASP A 414 -4.54 23.59 -16.77
C ASP A 414 -5.37 23.06 -17.94
N ALA A 415 -5.95 21.86 -17.79
CA ALA A 415 -6.87 21.30 -18.79
C ALA A 415 -8.13 22.16 -18.92
N GLN A 416 -8.69 22.67 -17.80
CA GLN A 416 -9.83 23.60 -17.83
C GLN A 416 -9.47 24.91 -18.57
N CYS A 417 -8.27 25.45 -18.34
CA CYS A 417 -7.78 26.62 -19.04
C CYS A 417 -7.67 26.34 -20.55
N CYS A 418 -7.02 25.24 -20.95
CA CYS A 418 -6.85 24.86 -22.35
C CYS A 418 -8.20 24.59 -23.04
N LEU A 419 -9.14 23.98 -22.35
CA LEU A 419 -10.49 23.75 -22.87
C LEU A 419 -11.25 25.07 -23.05
N GLY A 420 -11.07 26.04 -22.13
CA GLY A 420 -11.55 27.41 -22.27
C GLY A 420 -11.00 28.09 -23.53
N ASP A 421 -9.70 27.91 -23.82
CA ASP A 421 -9.06 28.40 -25.04
C ASP A 421 -9.64 27.73 -26.30
N CYS A 422 -9.84 26.41 -26.28
CA CYS A 422 -10.43 25.68 -27.40
C CYS A 422 -11.80 26.23 -27.78
N TYR A 423 -12.67 26.48 -26.80
CA TYR A 423 -13.99 27.08 -27.05
C TYR A 423 -13.90 28.56 -27.45
N ARG A 424 -12.96 29.33 -26.90
CA ARG A 424 -12.76 30.74 -27.28
C ARG A 424 -12.30 30.90 -28.72
N LEU A 425 -11.42 30.00 -29.18
CA LEU A 425 -10.80 30.08 -30.51
C LEU A 425 -11.52 29.23 -31.57
N GLY A 426 -12.43 28.34 -31.18
CA GLY A 426 -13.04 27.38 -32.11
C GLY A 426 -12.07 26.30 -32.59
N GLN A 427 -11.12 25.87 -31.75
CA GLN A 427 -10.12 24.86 -32.08
C GLN A 427 -10.57 23.47 -31.64
N GLY A 428 -10.84 22.59 -32.59
CA GLY A 428 -11.35 21.23 -32.34
C GLY A 428 -12.80 21.16 -31.85
N VAL A 429 -13.43 22.32 -31.63
CA VAL A 429 -14.84 22.49 -31.24
C VAL A 429 -15.39 23.74 -31.89
N GLU A 430 -16.73 23.85 -32.00
CA GLU A 430 -17.38 25.10 -32.41
C GLU A 430 -17.10 26.21 -31.37
N GLN A 431 -16.79 27.43 -31.86
CA GLN A 431 -16.53 28.56 -31.00
C GLN A 431 -17.74 28.87 -30.10
N ASN A 432 -17.52 28.93 -28.80
CA ASN A 432 -18.57 29.18 -27.82
C ASN A 432 -18.02 29.90 -26.58
N TYR A 433 -18.20 31.21 -26.54
CA TYR A 433 -17.69 32.06 -25.45
C TYR A 433 -18.37 31.77 -24.09
N SER A 434 -19.62 31.30 -24.09
CA SER A 434 -20.30 30.95 -22.82
C SER A 434 -19.70 29.66 -22.21
N GLU A 435 -19.34 28.67 -23.04
CA GLU A 435 -18.60 27.49 -22.56
C GLU A 435 -17.16 27.87 -22.16
N SER A 436 -16.48 28.72 -22.96
CA SER A 436 -15.16 29.25 -22.62
C SER A 436 -15.16 29.94 -21.24
N PHE A 437 -16.16 30.81 -20.99
CA PHE A 437 -16.33 31.47 -19.72
C PHE A 437 -16.44 30.50 -18.55
N LYS A 438 -17.26 29.46 -18.67
CA LYS A 438 -17.42 28.45 -17.61
C LYS A 438 -16.11 27.75 -17.27
N TRP A 439 -15.38 27.32 -18.29
CA TRP A 439 -14.11 26.60 -18.08
C TRP A 439 -13.02 27.51 -17.51
N TYR A 440 -12.86 28.74 -18.00
CA TYR A 440 -11.94 29.69 -17.41
C TYR A 440 -12.33 30.04 -15.95
N GLN A 441 -13.63 30.14 -15.65
CA GLN A 441 -14.08 30.43 -14.28
C GLN A 441 -13.68 29.30 -13.32
N LEU A 442 -13.78 28.03 -13.72
CA LEU A 442 -13.36 26.89 -12.92
C LEU A 442 -11.85 26.90 -12.69
N SER A 443 -11.08 27.08 -13.74
CA SER A 443 -9.62 27.17 -13.70
C SER A 443 -9.12 28.37 -12.88
N ALA A 444 -9.70 29.55 -13.10
CA ALA A 444 -9.34 30.79 -12.40
C ALA A 444 -9.58 30.72 -10.89
N ARG A 445 -10.65 30.03 -10.45
CA ARG A 445 -10.94 29.79 -9.02
C ARG A 445 -9.88 28.93 -8.34
N GLN A 446 -9.23 28.07 -9.09
CA GLN A 446 -8.11 27.25 -8.62
C GLN A 446 -6.77 27.98 -8.66
N GLY A 447 -6.76 29.24 -9.09
CA GLY A 447 -5.57 30.09 -9.09
C GLY A 447 -4.82 30.18 -10.42
N ASN A 448 -5.25 29.47 -11.49
CA ASN A 448 -4.56 29.55 -12.77
C ASN A 448 -4.52 30.98 -13.33
N SER A 449 -3.33 31.56 -13.45
CA SER A 449 -3.15 32.96 -13.82
C SER A 449 -3.56 33.29 -15.24
N VAL A 450 -3.39 32.34 -16.17
CA VAL A 450 -3.79 32.47 -17.57
C VAL A 450 -5.32 32.51 -17.69
N ALA A 451 -5.99 31.61 -16.99
CA ALA A 451 -7.45 31.57 -16.93
C ALA A 451 -8.03 32.83 -16.28
N GLN A 452 -7.37 33.37 -15.24
CA GLN A 452 -7.76 34.63 -14.60
C GLN A 452 -7.63 35.83 -15.58
N LEU A 453 -6.55 35.90 -16.36
CA LEU A 453 -6.40 36.90 -17.43
C LEU A 453 -7.57 36.83 -18.41
N TYR A 454 -7.83 35.66 -18.99
CA TYR A 454 -8.88 35.55 -20.03
C TYR A 454 -10.28 35.69 -19.46
N LEU A 455 -10.51 35.30 -18.21
CA LEU A 455 -11.78 35.58 -17.53
C LEU A 455 -11.99 37.11 -17.38
N GLY A 456 -10.93 37.86 -17.05
CA GLY A 456 -10.92 39.31 -17.06
C GLY A 456 -11.26 39.90 -18.43
N VAL A 457 -10.66 39.36 -19.50
CA VAL A 457 -10.94 39.76 -20.90
C VAL A 457 -12.41 39.52 -21.26
N LEU A 458 -12.98 38.37 -20.91
CA LEU A 458 -14.40 38.07 -21.22
C LEU A 458 -15.37 39.03 -20.47
N TYR A 459 -15.06 39.41 -19.24
CA TYR A 459 -15.84 40.44 -18.51
C TYR A 459 -15.64 41.83 -19.08
N ASP A 460 -14.43 42.19 -19.56
CA ASP A 460 -14.13 43.47 -20.15
C ASP A 460 -14.84 43.66 -21.51
N GLU A 461 -14.82 42.63 -22.35
CA GLU A 461 -15.44 42.66 -23.66
C GLU A 461 -16.96 42.42 -23.63
N GLY A 462 -17.48 41.80 -22.56
CA GLY A 462 -18.88 41.38 -22.47
C GLY A 462 -19.21 40.20 -23.42
N VAL A 463 -18.23 39.30 -23.65
CA VAL A 463 -18.38 38.17 -24.58
C VAL A 463 -18.58 36.88 -23.84
N GLY A 464 -19.72 36.21 -24.06
CA GLY A 464 -20.10 34.99 -23.35
C GLY A 464 -20.63 35.25 -21.93
N VAL A 465 -20.52 36.47 -21.44
CA VAL A 465 -20.98 36.96 -20.13
C VAL A 465 -21.37 38.42 -20.25
N GLU A 466 -22.19 38.96 -19.35
CA GLU A 466 -22.51 40.39 -19.29
C GLU A 466 -21.22 41.18 -18.94
N GLN A 467 -20.99 42.29 -19.68
CA GLN A 467 -19.84 43.15 -19.45
C GLN A 467 -19.82 43.68 -18.01
N ASN A 468 -18.67 43.56 -17.34
CA ASN A 468 -18.46 44.09 -16.00
C ASN A 468 -17.00 44.49 -15.78
N LEU A 469 -16.72 45.76 -15.96
CA LEU A 469 -15.37 46.30 -15.90
C LEU A 469 -14.75 46.22 -14.48
N GLU A 470 -15.55 46.27 -13.43
CA GLU A 470 -15.05 46.11 -12.05
C GLU A 470 -14.57 44.66 -11.83
N LEU A 471 -15.36 43.67 -12.25
CA LEU A 471 -14.94 42.25 -12.19
C LEU A 471 -13.75 41.98 -13.11
N ALA A 472 -13.67 42.59 -14.27
CA ALA A 472 -12.52 42.48 -15.17
C ALA A 472 -11.23 42.91 -14.47
N VAL A 473 -11.26 44.08 -13.81
CA VAL A 473 -10.12 44.61 -13.05
C VAL A 473 -9.73 43.68 -11.89
N ASP A 474 -10.70 43.13 -11.17
CA ASP A 474 -10.41 42.19 -10.08
C ASP A 474 -9.72 40.94 -10.56
N TRP A 475 -10.14 40.38 -11.68
CA TRP A 475 -9.50 39.17 -12.27
C TRP A 475 -8.12 39.50 -12.88
N TYR A 476 -7.98 40.66 -13.57
CA TYR A 476 -6.66 41.10 -14.04
C TYR A 476 -5.69 41.31 -12.87
N ARG A 477 -6.15 41.89 -11.75
CA ARG A 477 -5.31 42.11 -10.57
C ARG A 477 -4.81 40.78 -9.99
N ARG A 478 -5.70 39.78 -9.81
CA ARG A 478 -5.31 38.43 -9.31
C ARG A 478 -4.28 37.77 -10.20
N SER A 479 -4.43 37.88 -11.50
CA SER A 479 -3.48 37.36 -12.48
C SER A 479 -2.16 38.15 -12.47
N ALA A 480 -2.22 39.46 -12.43
CA ALA A 480 -1.07 40.35 -12.40
C ALA A 480 -0.22 40.22 -11.14
N ASP A 481 -0.86 40.03 -9.99
CA ASP A 481 -0.19 39.77 -8.69
C ASP A 481 0.60 38.44 -8.70
N GLN A 482 0.21 37.49 -9.53
CA GLN A 482 0.96 36.25 -9.79
C GLN A 482 2.08 36.41 -10.84
N GLY A 483 2.26 37.65 -11.36
CA GLY A 483 3.34 37.93 -12.30
C GLY A 483 2.96 37.82 -13.78
N ASN A 484 1.70 37.51 -14.14
CA ASN A 484 1.30 37.40 -15.54
C ASN A 484 1.45 38.72 -16.29
N ALA A 485 2.37 38.76 -17.28
CA ALA A 485 2.71 39.98 -18.02
C ALA A 485 1.51 40.58 -18.80
N GLY A 486 0.70 39.70 -19.43
CA GLY A 486 -0.51 40.16 -20.14
C GLY A 486 -1.52 40.80 -19.21
N ALA A 487 -1.76 40.22 -18.04
CA ALA A 487 -2.66 40.78 -17.05
C ALA A 487 -2.15 42.09 -16.45
N GLN A 488 -0.84 42.21 -16.22
CA GLN A 488 -0.21 43.46 -15.79
C GLN A 488 -0.42 44.57 -16.83
N CYS A 489 -0.28 44.25 -18.12
CA CYS A 489 -0.55 45.20 -19.20
C CYS A 489 -2.03 45.62 -19.22
N CYS A 490 -2.98 44.66 -19.18
CA CYS A 490 -4.41 44.96 -19.16
C CYS A 490 -4.81 45.78 -17.94
N LEU A 491 -4.27 45.47 -16.77
CA LEU A 491 -4.51 46.26 -15.54
C LEU A 491 -3.94 47.67 -15.66
N GLY A 492 -2.77 47.84 -16.29
CA GLY A 492 -2.21 49.12 -16.66
C GLY A 492 -3.14 49.93 -17.58
N ASP A 493 -3.76 49.28 -18.57
CA ASP A 493 -4.76 49.90 -19.46
C ASP A 493 -6.00 50.34 -18.69
N CYS A 494 -6.51 49.52 -17.75
CA CYS A 494 -7.65 49.89 -16.89
C CYS A 494 -7.37 51.14 -16.10
N TYR A 495 -6.22 51.28 -15.45
CA TYR A 495 -5.85 52.50 -14.73
C TYR A 495 -5.56 53.69 -15.64
N ARG A 496 -4.97 53.45 -16.81
CA ARG A 496 -4.72 54.54 -17.78
C ARG A 496 -6.01 55.11 -18.35
N LEU A 497 -7.03 54.28 -18.57
CA LEU A 497 -8.30 54.69 -19.19
C LEU A 497 -9.40 55.03 -18.17
N GLY A 498 -9.24 54.64 -16.91
CA GLY A 498 -10.29 54.76 -15.90
C GLY A 498 -11.45 53.78 -16.13
N GLN A 499 -11.14 52.56 -16.60
CA GLN A 499 -12.13 51.51 -16.89
C GLN A 499 -12.23 50.54 -15.71
N GLY A 500 -13.38 50.54 -15.03
CA GLY A 500 -13.61 49.70 -13.83
C GLY A 500 -12.84 50.16 -12.59
N VAL A 501 -11.98 51.16 -12.72
CA VAL A 501 -11.21 51.80 -11.64
C VAL A 501 -11.08 53.31 -11.92
N GLU A 502 -10.75 54.11 -10.90
CA GLU A 502 -10.41 55.52 -11.07
C GLU A 502 -9.10 55.64 -11.88
N GLN A 503 -9.06 56.60 -12.81
CA GLN A 503 -7.89 56.84 -13.66
C GLN A 503 -6.67 57.23 -12.82
N ASP A 504 -5.57 56.51 -12.96
CA ASP A 504 -4.29 56.81 -12.30
C ASP A 504 -3.09 56.39 -13.16
N TYR A 505 -2.47 57.37 -13.80
CA TYR A 505 -1.30 57.16 -14.64
C TYR A 505 -0.06 56.67 -13.87
N SER A 506 0.06 57.01 -12.57
CA SER A 506 1.20 56.53 -11.76
C SER A 506 1.07 55.06 -11.45
N VAL A 507 -0.15 54.56 -11.22
CA VAL A 507 -0.44 53.13 -11.06
C VAL A 507 -0.30 52.41 -12.39
N ALA A 508 -0.82 52.96 -13.49
CA ALA A 508 -0.66 52.43 -14.83
C ALA A 508 0.82 52.26 -15.19
N PHE A 509 1.64 53.30 -14.91
CA PHE A 509 3.08 53.22 -15.14
C PHE A 509 3.76 52.05 -14.39
N LYS A 510 3.40 51.83 -13.14
CA LYS A 510 3.96 50.71 -12.35
C LYS A 510 3.64 49.34 -12.98
N TRP A 511 2.39 49.13 -13.37
CA TRP A 511 1.96 47.87 -13.98
C TRP A 511 2.58 47.65 -15.35
N TYR A 512 2.60 48.67 -16.22
CA TYR A 512 3.27 48.55 -17.53
C TYR A 512 4.77 48.26 -17.37
N ARG A 513 5.44 48.86 -16.37
CA ARG A 513 6.85 48.62 -16.14
C ARG A 513 7.10 47.17 -15.75
N LEU A 514 6.32 46.61 -14.85
CA LEU A 514 6.42 45.20 -14.46
C LEU A 514 6.22 44.27 -15.64
N SER A 515 5.25 44.54 -16.49
CA SER A 515 4.97 43.78 -17.70
C SER A 515 6.09 43.94 -18.76
N ALA A 516 6.58 45.16 -18.97
CA ALA A 516 7.63 45.46 -19.95
C ALA A 516 9.01 44.87 -19.55
N GLU A 517 9.29 44.79 -18.26
CA GLU A 517 10.49 44.10 -17.73
C GLU A 517 10.47 42.58 -17.98
N GLN A 518 9.32 42.01 -18.33
CA GLN A 518 9.13 40.59 -18.79
C GLN A 518 9.10 40.48 -20.32
N ASP A 519 9.59 41.46 -21.05
CA ASP A 519 9.64 41.54 -22.50
C ASP A 519 8.26 41.47 -23.21
N TYR A 520 7.17 41.88 -22.50
CA TYR A 520 5.85 41.97 -23.12
C TYR A 520 5.76 43.24 -24.03
N SER A 521 5.72 43.01 -25.34
CA SER A 521 5.87 44.08 -26.35
C SER A 521 4.82 45.19 -26.24
N ASP A 522 3.55 44.82 -25.99
CA ASP A 522 2.49 45.83 -25.83
C ASP A 522 2.72 46.74 -24.61
N ALA A 523 3.20 46.18 -23.51
CA ALA A 523 3.52 46.98 -22.31
C ALA A 523 4.74 47.87 -22.54
N GLN A 524 5.76 47.39 -23.27
CA GLN A 524 6.92 48.19 -23.67
C GLN A 524 6.49 49.41 -24.51
N LEU A 525 5.59 49.18 -25.49
CA LEU A 525 5.02 50.27 -26.29
C LEU A 525 4.29 51.30 -25.42
N ARG A 526 3.40 50.82 -24.53
CA ARG A 526 2.62 51.71 -23.63
C ARG A 526 3.50 52.46 -22.64
N LEU A 527 4.54 51.79 -22.10
CA LEU A 527 5.52 52.43 -21.23
C LEU A 527 6.30 53.53 -21.96
N GLY A 528 6.67 53.30 -23.23
CA GLY A 528 7.26 54.30 -24.10
C GLY A 528 6.36 55.54 -24.29
N VAL A 529 5.05 55.32 -24.46
CA VAL A 529 4.06 56.44 -24.56
C VAL A 529 4.01 57.25 -23.26
N LEU A 530 3.98 56.57 -22.08
CA LEU A 530 3.95 57.29 -20.80
C LEU A 530 5.20 58.16 -20.58
N TYR A 531 6.39 57.67 -20.97
CA TYR A 531 7.62 58.45 -20.91
C TYR A 531 7.62 59.62 -21.94
N ALA A 532 7.09 59.40 -23.14
CA ALA A 532 7.03 60.43 -24.16
C ALA A 532 6.08 61.59 -23.80
N GLU A 533 4.96 61.26 -23.13
CA GLU A 533 3.92 62.25 -22.77
C GLU A 533 4.08 62.80 -21.35
N GLY A 534 4.93 62.19 -20.51
CA GLY A 534 5.10 62.56 -19.09
C GLY A 534 3.87 62.22 -18.23
N LEU A 535 3.18 61.11 -18.54
CA LEU A 535 1.97 60.71 -17.83
C LEU A 535 2.32 59.72 -16.70
N GLY A 536 2.10 60.12 -15.46
CA GLY A 536 2.41 59.33 -14.26
C GLY A 536 3.90 59.14 -13.97
N VAL A 537 4.77 59.72 -14.80
CA VAL A 537 6.24 59.71 -14.73
C VAL A 537 6.79 60.98 -15.35
N GLU A 538 7.99 61.40 -14.99
CA GLU A 538 8.68 62.55 -15.63
C GLU A 538 8.93 62.25 -17.12
N GLN A 539 8.62 63.25 -17.98
CA GLN A 539 8.84 63.10 -19.42
C GLN A 539 10.31 62.80 -19.75
N ASN A 540 10.54 61.74 -20.53
CA ASN A 540 11.89 61.37 -20.95
C ASN A 540 11.85 60.70 -22.36
N LEU A 541 12.23 61.52 -23.36
CA LEU A 541 12.18 61.08 -24.77
C LEU A 541 13.25 60.04 -25.13
N GLU A 542 14.36 60.01 -24.40
CA GLU A 542 15.39 58.98 -24.61
C GLU A 542 14.91 57.62 -24.14
N LEU A 543 14.38 57.54 -22.92
CA LEU A 543 13.76 56.31 -22.41
C LEU A 543 12.55 55.89 -23.24
N ALA A 544 11.76 56.82 -23.71
CA ALA A 544 10.64 56.53 -24.62
C ALA A 544 11.13 55.85 -25.92
N ALA A 545 12.19 56.39 -26.54
CA ALA A 545 12.77 55.81 -27.74
C ALA A 545 13.38 54.41 -27.50
N ASP A 546 13.99 54.21 -26.34
CA ASP A 546 14.55 52.91 -25.98
C ASP A 546 13.45 51.83 -25.79
N TRP A 547 12.35 52.17 -25.11
CA TRP A 547 11.21 51.25 -24.95
C TRP A 547 10.49 50.96 -26.26
N TYR A 548 10.32 51.99 -27.16
CA TYR A 548 9.77 51.76 -28.50
C TYR A 548 10.65 50.82 -29.33
N ARG A 549 11.99 50.91 -29.19
CA ARG A 549 12.90 50.00 -29.88
C ARG A 549 12.74 48.55 -29.38
N LYS A 550 12.71 48.36 -28.08
CA LYS A 550 12.47 47.06 -27.47
C LYS A 550 11.14 46.43 -27.89
N SER A 551 10.06 47.25 -27.94
CA SER A 551 8.76 46.78 -28.39
C SER A 551 8.73 46.37 -29.87
N ALA A 552 9.68 46.82 -30.68
CA ALA A 552 9.78 46.50 -32.10
C ALA A 552 10.71 45.32 -32.43
N GLU A 553 11.54 44.92 -31.49
CA GLU A 553 12.40 43.73 -31.55
C GLU A 553 11.60 42.47 -31.19
#